data_d350df5b6f81066b5bbef1045bb3176c
#
_entry.id   d350df5b6f81066b5bbef1045bb3176c
#
_cell.length_a   1.000
_cell.length_b   1.000
_cell.length_c   1.000
_cell.angle_alpha   90.00
_cell.angle_beta   90.00
_cell.angle_gamma   90.00
#
_symmetry.space_group_name_H-M   'P 1'
#
loop_
_entity.id
_entity.type
_entity.pdbx_description
1 polymer ?
#
loop_
_entity_poly.entity_id
_entity_poly.type
_entity_poly.pdbx_seq_one_letter_code
_entity_poly.pdbx_strand_id
1 'polypeptide(L)'
;MENGTLKKFGLVCLVGLIVVALTAVVLIAAGCGGSTTTTAAPGTTAGGSSSTGATPTGDPVVVGAIVSTTGPAAALGEQERDTLKMMQDLINGSGGVLGRPLKIVTLDDKSDPNEAVTAANQLIGQDKAVAIIAATSSPSTLAVKQIAEKKGLPQMAIAAADEITDQAPSDWIWRTPAKDSVAVACTLTYVSQNMKVKKIAILHDENAFGSSGADVIVKTAATYGLEVVGNESYKTADTDLTAQLTKIRGDNPDAIIVWGTNPGPALAAKNMKQLGMTIPYVGSHGIANRTFITLAGSAAEGVVLPAGKLLVPSSITDPKQKTVVDNFIKEFSATFGQPPNTFAGHAYDAITLLVNAIQKAGSTDPAAIQGALNSTQGFAGTNGIFNYSKTDHDGLVKSDMIMVKIQGGDWVLAP
;
A
#
# COMPACT_ATOMS: atom_id res chain seq x y z
N MET A 1 -30.71 -20.59 -51.50
CA MET A 1 -31.03 -21.99 -51.18
C MET A 1 -30.35 -22.28 -49.89
N GLU A 2 -31.10 -22.24 -49.01
CA GLU A 2 -31.77 -22.96 -47.91
C GLU A 2 -30.94 -22.84 -46.63
N ASN A 3 -31.43 -22.12 -45.65
CA ASN A 3 -32.51 -22.36 -44.67
C ASN A 3 -32.15 -23.39 -43.56
N GLY A 4 -32.25 -22.91 -42.37
CA GLY A 4 -32.73 -23.62 -41.18
C GLY A 4 -31.67 -23.87 -40.14
N THR A 5 -31.83 -23.71 -38.88
CA THR A 5 -33.00 -23.46 -38.01
C THR A 5 -32.53 -23.08 -36.59
N LEU A 6 -33.19 -22.11 -35.97
CA LEU A 6 -33.10 -21.81 -34.53
C LEU A 6 -33.60 -23.03 -33.70
N LYS A 7 -32.93 -23.31 -32.58
CA LYS A 7 -33.59 -23.99 -31.44
C LYS A 7 -33.41 -23.18 -30.17
N LYS A 8 -34.52 -22.62 -29.70
CA LYS A 8 -34.76 -22.11 -28.35
C LYS A 8 -34.99 -23.28 -27.40
N PHE A 9 -34.42 -23.24 -26.21
CA PHE A 9 -34.90 -23.93 -25.01
C PHE A 9 -34.72 -22.90 -23.89
N GLY A 10 -35.67 -22.45 -23.25
CA GLY A 10 -36.76 -22.98 -22.48
C GLY A 10 -36.40 -22.74 -21.01
N LEU A 11 -36.85 -21.55 -20.49
CA LEU A 11 -36.77 -21.07 -19.11
C LEU A 11 -37.77 -21.86 -18.26
N VAL A 12 -37.41 -22.45 -17.15
CA VAL A 12 -38.30 -22.90 -16.08
C VAL A 12 -37.91 -22.25 -14.76
N CYS A 13 -38.74 -21.30 -14.33
CA CYS A 13 -38.78 -20.77 -12.97
C CYS A 13 -39.37 -21.83 -12.02
N LEU A 14 -38.79 -22.01 -10.87
CA LEU A 14 -39.48 -22.61 -9.72
C LEU A 14 -39.31 -21.70 -8.51
N VAL A 15 -40.42 -21.00 -8.18
CA VAL A 15 -40.61 -20.19 -6.98
C VAL A 15 -41.10 -21.13 -5.87
N GLY A 16 -40.37 -21.22 -4.79
CA GLY A 16 -40.79 -21.91 -3.56
C GLY A 16 -40.98 -20.89 -2.43
N LEU A 17 -42.24 -20.54 -2.20
CA LEU A 17 -42.73 -19.76 -1.05
C LEU A 17 -42.70 -20.67 0.20
N ILE A 18 -42.06 -20.26 1.29
CA ILE A 18 -42.32 -20.80 2.63
C ILE A 18 -42.81 -19.64 3.51
N VAL A 19 -44.08 -19.67 3.84
CA VAL A 19 -44.75 -18.84 4.84
C VAL A 19 -44.61 -19.55 6.19
N VAL A 20 -44.02 -18.89 7.20
CA VAL A 20 -44.10 -19.31 8.59
C VAL A 20 -44.88 -18.27 9.37
N ALA A 21 -46.04 -18.71 9.89
CA ALA A 21 -46.96 -17.93 10.69
C ALA A 21 -46.43 -17.74 12.11
N LEU A 22 -46.48 -16.50 12.59
CA LEU A 22 -46.32 -16.15 14.02
C LEU A 22 -47.69 -16.30 14.70
N THR A 23 -47.76 -17.12 15.75
CA THR A 23 -48.85 -17.09 16.75
C THR A 23 -48.34 -16.44 18.02
N ALA A 24 -48.92 -15.28 18.33
CA ALA A 24 -48.76 -14.58 19.61
C ALA A 24 -49.70 -15.23 20.65
N VAL A 25 -49.17 -15.54 21.81
CA VAL A 25 -49.97 -15.86 23.01
C VAL A 25 -49.73 -14.78 24.05
N VAL A 26 -50.76 -14.01 24.32
CA VAL A 26 -50.85 -13.03 25.43
C VAL A 26 -51.42 -13.78 26.64
N LEU A 27 -50.75 -13.81 27.77
CA LEU A 27 -51.29 -14.18 29.06
C LEU A 27 -51.11 -13.03 30.04
N ILE A 28 -52.22 -12.43 30.42
CA ILE A 28 -52.38 -11.47 31.52
C ILE A 28 -52.67 -12.30 32.77
N ALA A 29 -51.88 -12.11 33.84
CA ALA A 29 -52.29 -12.48 35.18
C ALA A 29 -51.83 -11.40 36.17
N ALA A 30 -52.82 -10.75 36.77
CA ALA A 30 -52.65 -9.86 37.90
C ALA A 30 -52.58 -10.66 39.20
N GLY A 31 -51.75 -10.20 40.13
CA GLY A 31 -51.75 -10.75 41.49
C GLY A 31 -50.86 -9.94 42.44
N CYS A 32 -51.54 -9.39 43.45
CA CYS A 32 -50.96 -8.52 44.50
C CYS A 32 -50.02 -9.21 45.51
N GLY A 33 -49.09 -8.43 46.03
CA GLY A 33 -48.82 -8.36 47.47
C GLY A 33 -47.62 -9.14 48.01
N GLY A 34 -46.68 -8.44 48.68
CA GLY A 34 -45.77 -9.02 49.66
C GLY A 34 -44.35 -8.49 49.60
N SER A 35 -44.04 -7.50 50.46
CA SER A 35 -42.69 -7.02 50.72
C SER A 35 -41.86 -8.06 51.47
N THR A 36 -40.66 -8.39 50.94
CA THR A 36 -39.56 -8.87 51.79
C THR A 36 -38.24 -8.39 51.13
N THR A 37 -37.51 -7.61 51.90
CA THR A 37 -36.16 -7.14 51.62
C THR A 37 -35.18 -8.31 51.64
N THR A 38 -34.49 -8.54 50.52
CA THR A 38 -33.30 -9.39 50.50
C THR A 38 -32.24 -8.72 49.61
N THR A 39 -31.13 -8.37 50.26
CA THR A 39 -29.92 -7.82 49.68
C THR A 39 -29.34 -8.77 48.62
N ALA A 40 -29.28 -8.39 47.35
CA ALA A 40 -28.58 -9.09 46.31
C ALA A 40 -27.41 -8.29 45.80
N ALA A 41 -26.27 -8.94 45.67
CA ALA A 41 -25.02 -8.41 45.17
C ALA A 41 -25.15 -7.96 43.69
N PRO A 42 -24.32 -7.00 43.21
CA PRO A 42 -24.41 -6.51 41.83
C PRO A 42 -23.88 -7.56 40.83
N GLY A 43 -24.77 -8.10 40.08
CA GLY A 43 -24.45 -8.88 38.89
C GLY A 43 -23.94 -7.96 37.78
N THR A 44 -22.71 -8.20 37.32
CA THR A 44 -22.09 -7.57 36.15
C THR A 44 -22.83 -8.07 34.90
N THR A 45 -23.76 -7.29 34.40
CA THR A 45 -24.26 -7.44 33.03
C THR A 45 -23.23 -6.85 32.09
N ALA A 46 -22.49 -7.71 31.37
CA ALA A 46 -21.72 -7.32 30.22
C ALA A 46 -22.68 -6.88 29.10
N GLY A 47 -23.02 -5.60 29.11
CA GLY A 47 -23.71 -4.95 28.02
C GLY A 47 -22.72 -4.80 26.87
N GLY A 48 -22.88 -5.60 25.81
CA GLY A 48 -22.23 -5.34 24.53
C GLY A 48 -22.76 -3.99 23.98
N SER A 49 -22.02 -2.91 24.24
CA SER A 49 -22.24 -1.64 23.57
C SER A 49 -21.77 -1.77 22.14
N SER A 50 -22.70 -2.06 21.23
CA SER A 50 -22.54 -1.64 19.84
C SER A 50 -22.54 -0.11 19.84
N SER A 51 -21.37 0.51 19.85
CA SER A 51 -21.25 1.95 19.64
C SER A 51 -21.59 2.24 18.18
N THR A 52 -22.85 2.56 17.90
CA THR A 52 -23.18 3.36 16.72
C THR A 52 -22.48 4.70 16.93
N GLY A 53 -21.37 4.93 16.20
CA GLY A 53 -20.64 6.18 16.24
C GLY A 53 -21.61 7.32 15.96
N ALA A 54 -21.56 8.38 16.77
CA ALA A 54 -22.36 9.59 16.51
C ALA A 54 -21.99 10.11 15.11
N THR A 55 -22.97 10.54 14.32
CA THR A 55 -22.73 11.15 13.02
C THR A 55 -21.82 12.37 13.20
N PRO A 56 -20.68 12.46 12.54
CA PRO A 56 -19.75 13.58 12.69
C PRO A 56 -20.42 14.87 12.18
N THR A 57 -20.17 16.00 12.86
CA THR A 57 -20.79 17.29 12.57
C THR A 57 -19.78 18.41 12.46
N GLY A 58 -20.18 19.56 11.88
CA GLY A 58 -19.34 20.74 11.70
C GLY A 58 -18.51 20.71 10.42
N ASP A 59 -17.60 21.68 10.28
CA ASP A 59 -16.72 21.79 9.11
C ASP A 59 -15.79 20.58 9.01
N PRO A 60 -15.60 20.01 7.81
CA PRO A 60 -14.78 18.83 7.64
C PRO A 60 -13.30 19.08 7.97
N VAL A 61 -12.62 18.04 8.44
CA VAL A 61 -11.16 17.97 8.44
C VAL A 61 -10.73 17.58 7.03
N VAL A 62 -10.04 18.46 6.33
CA VAL A 62 -9.63 18.23 4.94
C VAL A 62 -8.22 17.66 4.89
N VAL A 63 -8.06 16.49 4.28
CA VAL A 63 -6.78 15.88 3.94
C VAL A 63 -6.66 15.88 2.41
N GLY A 64 -5.56 16.40 1.89
CA GLY A 64 -5.25 16.29 0.47
C GLY A 64 -4.64 14.94 0.14
N ALA A 65 -4.90 14.44 -1.07
CA ALA A 65 -4.21 13.26 -1.60
C ALA A 65 -3.81 13.50 -3.06
N ILE A 66 -2.58 13.13 -3.42
CA ILE A 66 -2.07 13.18 -4.79
C ILE A 66 -1.66 11.78 -5.16
N VAL A 67 -2.37 11.18 -6.11
CA VAL A 67 -2.12 9.81 -6.56
C VAL A 67 -2.16 9.74 -8.09
N SER A 68 -1.34 8.86 -8.67
CA SER A 68 -1.29 8.67 -10.12
C SER A 68 -2.40 7.73 -10.58
N THR A 69 -3.58 8.24 -10.89
CA THR A 69 -4.68 7.41 -11.44
C THR A 69 -4.65 7.30 -12.96
N THR A 70 -3.78 8.06 -13.60
CA THR A 70 -3.46 7.97 -15.04
C THR A 70 -1.93 8.00 -15.25
N GLY A 71 -1.48 7.68 -16.47
CA GLY A 71 -0.06 7.60 -16.81
C GLY A 71 0.61 6.26 -16.38
N PRO A 72 1.94 6.17 -16.44
CA PRO A 72 2.68 4.92 -16.20
C PRO A 72 2.47 4.31 -14.82
N ALA A 73 2.25 5.10 -13.77
CA ALA A 73 2.05 4.63 -12.41
C ALA A 73 0.57 4.35 -12.05
N ALA A 74 -0.36 4.41 -13.01
CA ALA A 74 -1.81 4.27 -12.76
C ALA A 74 -2.17 2.97 -12.02
N ALA A 75 -1.52 1.87 -12.36
CA ALA A 75 -1.77 0.58 -11.70
C ALA A 75 -1.46 0.56 -10.19
N LEU A 76 -0.68 1.53 -9.69
CA LEU A 76 -0.39 1.74 -8.28
C LEU A 76 -1.45 2.67 -7.68
N GLY A 77 -1.61 3.85 -8.28
CA GLY A 77 -2.44 4.93 -7.77
C GLY A 77 -3.94 4.65 -7.76
N GLU A 78 -4.43 3.78 -8.65
CA GLU A 78 -5.85 3.38 -8.65
C GLU A 78 -6.25 2.71 -7.33
N GLN A 79 -5.46 1.77 -6.83
CA GLN A 79 -5.77 1.12 -5.54
C GLN A 79 -5.50 2.03 -4.34
N GLU A 80 -4.54 2.97 -4.45
CA GLU A 80 -4.35 4.02 -3.45
C GLU A 80 -5.59 4.92 -3.34
N ARG A 81 -6.11 5.42 -4.47
CA ARG A 81 -7.35 6.20 -4.54
C ARG A 81 -8.55 5.44 -3.94
N ASP A 82 -8.71 4.19 -4.34
CA ASP A 82 -9.83 3.36 -3.90
C ASP A 82 -9.77 3.13 -2.39
N THR A 83 -8.57 2.87 -1.85
CA THR A 83 -8.34 2.75 -0.41
C THR A 83 -8.70 4.04 0.32
N LEU A 84 -8.24 5.20 -0.15
CA LEU A 84 -8.52 6.50 0.49
C LEU A 84 -10.02 6.80 0.50
N LYS A 85 -10.74 6.49 -0.58
CA LYS A 85 -12.19 6.61 -0.65
C LYS A 85 -12.90 5.73 0.37
N MET A 86 -12.57 4.44 0.41
CA MET A 86 -13.13 3.48 1.37
C MET A 86 -12.85 3.91 2.81
N MET A 87 -11.61 4.33 3.10
CA MET A 87 -11.23 4.74 4.43
C MET A 87 -11.93 6.02 4.89
N GLN A 88 -12.18 6.99 3.99
CA GLN A 88 -13.00 8.16 4.32
C GLN A 88 -14.40 7.74 4.80
N ASP A 89 -15.03 6.81 4.11
CA ASP A 89 -16.39 6.36 4.45
C ASP A 89 -16.38 5.59 5.78
N LEU A 90 -15.41 4.71 6.01
CA LEU A 90 -15.26 3.95 7.27
C LEU A 90 -14.97 4.86 8.47
N ILE A 91 -14.07 5.83 8.32
CA ILE A 91 -13.72 6.78 9.38
C ILE A 91 -14.94 7.65 9.71
N ASN A 92 -15.66 8.15 8.71
CA ASN A 92 -16.86 8.94 8.92
C ASN A 92 -18.00 8.13 9.56
N GLY A 93 -18.17 6.88 9.15
CA GLY A 93 -19.11 5.95 9.79
C GLY A 93 -18.79 5.64 11.25
N SER A 94 -17.52 5.85 11.67
CA SER A 94 -17.04 5.65 13.04
C SER A 94 -17.00 6.94 13.87
N GLY A 95 -17.60 8.05 13.39
CA GLY A 95 -17.66 9.32 14.11
C GLY A 95 -16.66 10.38 13.65
N GLY A 96 -15.97 10.15 12.53
CA GLY A 96 -15.06 11.10 11.88
C GLY A 96 -13.76 11.34 12.63
N VAL A 97 -13.18 12.51 12.42
CA VAL A 97 -11.92 12.95 13.05
C VAL A 97 -12.21 14.11 13.99
N LEU A 98 -11.93 13.96 15.27
CA LEU A 98 -12.31 14.94 16.33
C LEU A 98 -13.82 15.27 16.33
N GLY A 99 -14.69 14.29 15.99
CA GLY A 99 -16.15 14.48 15.87
C GLY A 99 -16.59 15.25 14.63
N ARG A 100 -15.67 15.56 13.70
CA ARG A 100 -15.89 16.28 12.45
C ARG A 100 -15.78 15.31 11.26
N PRO A 101 -16.51 15.55 10.15
CA PRO A 101 -16.35 14.74 8.95
C PRO A 101 -14.91 14.80 8.43
N LEU A 102 -14.34 13.66 8.04
CA LEU A 102 -13.13 13.62 7.24
C LEU A 102 -13.51 13.84 5.77
N LYS A 103 -12.83 14.76 5.10
CA LYS A 103 -12.92 14.95 3.65
C LYS A 103 -11.54 14.75 3.03
N ILE A 104 -11.40 13.72 2.20
CA ILE A 104 -10.18 13.49 1.42
C ILE A 104 -10.40 14.06 0.02
N VAL A 105 -9.61 15.06 -0.35
CA VAL A 105 -9.62 15.63 -1.72
C VAL A 105 -8.49 14.96 -2.49
N THR A 106 -8.86 14.07 -3.41
CA THR A 106 -7.91 13.29 -4.21
C THR A 106 -7.75 13.91 -5.59
N LEU A 107 -6.51 14.20 -5.98
CA LEU A 107 -6.13 14.73 -7.29
C LEU A 107 -5.19 13.76 -8.01
N ASP A 108 -5.34 13.65 -9.34
CA ASP A 108 -4.49 12.86 -10.22
C ASP A 108 -3.29 13.68 -10.68
N ASP A 109 -2.08 13.20 -10.41
CA ASP A 109 -0.84 13.82 -10.91
C ASP A 109 -0.44 13.31 -12.30
N LYS A 110 -1.20 12.41 -12.89
CA LYS A 110 -0.95 11.82 -14.22
C LYS A 110 0.44 11.18 -14.33
N SER A 111 1.05 10.82 -13.21
CA SER A 111 2.45 10.35 -13.10
C SER A 111 3.49 11.42 -13.50
N ASP A 112 3.14 12.73 -13.44
CA ASP A 112 4.00 13.86 -13.79
C ASP A 112 4.30 14.72 -12.53
N PRO A 113 5.56 14.93 -12.17
CA PRO A 113 5.94 15.76 -11.02
C PRO A 113 5.42 17.22 -11.09
N ASN A 114 5.25 17.81 -12.28
CA ASN A 114 4.73 19.16 -12.44
C ASN A 114 3.23 19.23 -12.16
N GLU A 115 2.49 18.19 -12.57
CA GLU A 115 1.07 18.06 -12.21
C GLU A 115 0.92 17.84 -10.70
N ALA A 116 1.82 17.04 -10.07
CA ALA A 116 1.85 16.88 -8.63
C ALA A 116 2.07 18.19 -7.87
N VAL A 117 2.98 19.06 -8.36
CA VAL A 117 3.20 20.41 -7.82
C VAL A 117 1.93 21.27 -7.96
N THR A 118 1.27 21.20 -9.10
CA THR A 118 0.01 21.94 -9.35
C THR A 118 -1.08 21.46 -8.38
N ALA A 119 -1.25 20.15 -8.23
CA ALA A 119 -2.18 19.54 -7.31
C ALA A 119 -1.89 19.92 -5.85
N ALA A 120 -0.63 19.90 -5.42
CA ALA A 120 -0.23 20.30 -4.06
C ALA A 120 -0.60 21.76 -3.76
N ASN A 121 -0.33 22.68 -4.70
CA ASN A 121 -0.70 24.07 -4.54
C ASN A 121 -2.23 24.28 -4.46
N GLN A 122 -3.02 23.52 -5.22
CA GLN A 122 -4.48 23.54 -5.11
C GLN A 122 -4.94 23.03 -3.74
N LEU A 123 -4.49 21.85 -3.30
CA LEU A 123 -4.88 21.24 -2.02
C LEU A 123 -4.58 22.16 -0.82
N ILE A 124 -3.41 22.80 -0.83
CA ILE A 124 -2.99 23.69 0.25
C ILE A 124 -3.67 25.06 0.14
N GLY A 125 -3.70 25.65 -1.06
CA GLY A 125 -4.17 27.01 -1.28
C GLY A 125 -5.68 27.16 -1.31
N GLN A 126 -6.36 26.28 -2.04
CA GLN A 126 -7.81 26.36 -2.27
C GLN A 126 -8.60 25.45 -1.32
N ASP A 127 -8.20 24.17 -1.22
CA ASP A 127 -8.93 23.17 -0.46
C ASP A 127 -8.63 23.23 1.05
N LYS A 128 -7.58 23.96 1.47
CA LYS A 128 -7.17 24.17 2.88
C LYS A 128 -6.87 22.86 3.60
N ALA A 129 -6.21 21.94 2.91
CA ALA A 129 -5.78 20.67 3.49
C ALA A 129 -4.86 20.91 4.69
N VAL A 130 -5.11 20.22 5.80
CA VAL A 130 -4.32 20.30 7.04
C VAL A 130 -3.09 19.37 6.99
N ALA A 131 -3.09 18.42 6.08
CA ALA A 131 -1.99 17.52 5.74
C ALA A 131 -2.24 16.93 4.35
N ILE A 132 -1.20 16.35 3.74
CA ILE A 132 -1.29 15.70 2.42
C ILE A 132 -0.72 14.28 2.44
N ILE A 133 -1.34 13.38 1.69
CA ILE A 133 -0.81 12.08 1.32
C ILE A 133 -0.31 12.20 -0.12
N ALA A 134 1.00 12.14 -0.32
CA ALA A 134 1.60 12.42 -1.63
C ALA A 134 3.02 11.86 -1.77
N ALA A 135 3.35 11.31 -2.92
CA ALA A 135 2.55 10.92 -4.04
C ALA A 135 2.84 9.44 -4.36
N THR A 136 2.15 8.87 -5.37
CA THR A 136 2.35 7.48 -5.81
C THR A 136 3.80 7.20 -6.24
N SER A 137 4.40 8.12 -7.02
CA SER A 137 5.77 7.96 -7.55
C SER A 137 6.79 8.78 -6.76
N SER A 138 8.03 8.27 -6.65
CA SER A 138 9.11 8.99 -5.97
C SER A 138 9.42 10.35 -6.59
N PRO A 139 9.46 10.53 -7.93
CA PRO A 139 9.66 11.85 -8.52
C PRO A 139 8.59 12.87 -8.11
N SER A 140 7.30 12.48 -8.18
CA SER A 140 6.19 13.33 -7.74
C SER A 140 6.26 13.64 -6.24
N THR A 141 6.60 12.65 -5.42
CA THR A 141 6.76 12.82 -3.97
C THR A 141 7.83 13.84 -3.62
N LEU A 142 9.00 13.77 -4.27
CA LEU A 142 10.11 14.70 -4.07
C LEU A 142 9.76 16.13 -4.51
N ALA A 143 9.00 16.27 -5.60
CA ALA A 143 8.53 17.57 -6.06
C ALA A 143 7.54 18.22 -5.07
N VAL A 144 6.59 17.43 -4.54
CA VAL A 144 5.62 17.88 -3.54
C VAL A 144 6.30 18.19 -2.20
N LYS A 145 7.30 17.41 -1.80
CA LYS A 145 8.09 17.59 -0.58
C LYS A 145 8.60 19.03 -0.44
N GLN A 146 9.12 19.62 -1.51
CA GLN A 146 9.64 21.00 -1.47
C GLN A 146 8.57 22.03 -1.09
N ILE A 147 7.31 21.77 -1.46
CA ILE A 147 6.17 22.62 -1.12
C ILE A 147 5.75 22.38 0.33
N ALA A 148 5.61 21.13 0.74
CA ALA A 148 5.21 20.75 2.08
C ALA A 148 6.18 21.28 3.14
N GLU A 149 7.49 21.11 2.94
CA GLU A 149 8.55 21.63 3.80
C GLU A 149 8.49 23.16 3.90
N LYS A 150 8.39 23.86 2.77
CA LYS A 150 8.28 25.33 2.76
C LYS A 150 7.03 25.85 3.47
N LYS A 151 5.94 25.09 3.46
CA LYS A 151 4.66 25.46 4.07
C LYS A 151 4.51 25.00 5.51
N GLY A 152 5.43 24.15 6.02
CA GLY A 152 5.27 23.52 7.31
C GLY A 152 4.01 22.66 7.37
N LEU A 153 3.75 21.85 6.33
CA LEU A 153 2.57 21.03 6.21
C LEU A 153 2.94 19.54 6.25
N PRO A 154 2.35 18.73 7.13
CA PRO A 154 2.63 17.30 7.18
C PRO A 154 2.33 16.60 5.85
N GLN A 155 3.32 15.87 5.33
CA GLN A 155 3.21 15.02 4.15
C GLN A 155 3.46 13.56 4.53
N MET A 156 2.48 12.69 4.25
CA MET A 156 2.64 11.23 4.31
C MET A 156 3.02 10.74 2.92
N ALA A 157 4.27 10.36 2.73
CA ALA A 157 4.76 9.79 1.47
C ALA A 157 4.33 8.33 1.32
N ILE A 158 3.90 7.97 0.12
CA ILE A 158 3.53 6.60 -0.28
C ILE A 158 4.49 6.05 -1.35
N ALA A 159 5.68 6.64 -1.46
CA ALA A 159 6.77 6.27 -2.36
C ALA A 159 8.06 5.97 -1.58
N ALA A 160 9.04 5.31 -2.21
CA ALA A 160 10.07 4.57 -1.51
C ALA A 160 11.53 5.06 -1.67
N ALA A 161 11.84 5.97 -2.62
CA ALA A 161 13.24 6.45 -2.79
C ALA A 161 13.81 7.00 -1.47
N ASP A 162 15.07 6.65 -1.18
CA ASP A 162 15.71 7.03 0.09
C ASP A 162 15.76 8.54 0.29
N GLU A 163 15.95 9.33 -0.77
CA GLU A 163 16.04 10.79 -0.72
C GLU A 163 14.78 11.46 -0.13
N ILE A 164 13.66 10.76 -0.14
CA ILE A 164 12.39 11.31 0.36
C ILE A 164 12.51 11.73 1.83
N THR A 165 13.15 10.91 2.67
CA THR A 165 13.36 11.19 4.09
C THR A 165 14.81 11.46 4.45
N ASP A 166 15.77 10.93 3.69
CA ASP A 166 17.21 11.06 4.01
C ASP A 166 17.79 12.39 3.52
N GLN A 167 17.19 13.04 2.50
CA GLN A 167 17.65 14.33 1.99
C GLN A 167 16.96 15.49 2.70
N ALA A 168 17.73 16.34 3.37
CA ALA A 168 17.20 17.54 4.03
C ALA A 168 16.74 18.62 3.00
N PRO A 169 15.72 19.44 3.33
CA PRO A 169 14.92 19.36 4.54
C PRO A 169 13.95 18.19 4.51
N SER A 170 13.69 17.57 5.65
CA SER A 170 12.78 16.43 5.79
C SER A 170 12.00 16.45 7.12
N ASP A 171 11.75 17.64 7.65
CA ASP A 171 11.08 17.83 8.94
C ASP A 171 9.56 17.60 8.87
N TRP A 172 8.97 17.68 7.68
CA TRP A 172 7.52 17.65 7.45
C TRP A 172 7.05 16.46 6.61
N ILE A 173 7.91 15.48 6.39
CA ILE A 173 7.59 14.29 5.59
C ILE A 173 7.85 13.00 6.36
N TRP A 174 6.89 12.08 6.35
CA TRP A 174 6.96 10.69 6.85
C TRP A 174 6.59 9.75 5.73
N ARG A 175 6.99 8.48 5.80
CA ARG A 175 6.65 7.50 4.75
C ARG A 175 5.95 6.28 5.33
N THR A 176 5.19 5.59 4.49
CA THR A 176 4.54 4.31 4.82
C THR A 176 5.10 3.10 4.08
N PRO A 177 5.70 3.19 2.87
CA PRO A 177 6.49 2.10 2.32
C PRO A 177 7.84 1.98 3.03
N ALA A 178 8.40 0.77 3.06
CA ALA A 178 9.81 0.61 3.39
C ALA A 178 10.66 1.34 2.34
N LYS A 179 11.70 2.07 2.77
CA LYS A 179 12.60 2.76 1.84
C LYS A 179 13.48 1.79 1.06
N ASP A 180 14.04 2.25 -0.06
CA ASP A 180 14.83 1.41 -0.96
C ASP A 180 15.97 0.71 -0.25
N SER A 181 16.71 1.37 0.64
CA SER A 181 17.80 0.75 1.38
C SER A 181 17.34 -0.42 2.27
N VAL A 182 16.14 -0.37 2.83
CA VAL A 182 15.54 -1.48 3.59
C VAL A 182 15.17 -2.64 2.66
N ALA A 183 14.53 -2.33 1.52
CA ALA A 183 14.14 -3.32 0.53
C ALA A 183 15.36 -3.99 -0.13
N VAL A 184 16.39 -3.20 -0.47
CA VAL A 184 17.68 -3.69 -0.98
C VAL A 184 18.38 -4.61 0.02
N ALA A 185 18.40 -4.23 1.31
CA ALA A 185 18.98 -5.10 2.35
C ALA A 185 18.26 -6.44 2.47
N CYS A 186 16.92 -6.47 2.30
CA CYS A 186 16.15 -7.71 2.22
C CYS A 186 16.55 -8.53 0.98
N THR A 187 16.57 -7.88 -0.17
CA THR A 187 16.91 -8.48 -1.48
C THR A 187 18.33 -9.08 -1.47
N LEU A 188 19.34 -8.28 -1.12
CA LEU A 188 20.74 -8.74 -1.18
C LEU A 188 21.03 -9.85 -0.16
N THR A 189 20.36 -9.84 1.00
CA THR A 189 20.43 -10.97 1.95
C THR A 189 19.91 -12.25 1.31
N TYR A 190 18.74 -12.20 0.66
CA TYR A 190 18.16 -13.36 0.01
C TYR A 190 19.00 -13.86 -1.15
N VAL A 191 19.46 -12.95 -2.02
CA VAL A 191 20.29 -13.26 -3.19
C VAL A 191 21.60 -13.95 -2.76
N SER A 192 22.27 -13.44 -1.71
CA SER A 192 23.54 -14.00 -1.26
C SER A 192 23.39 -15.30 -0.45
N GLN A 193 22.39 -15.39 0.44
CA GLN A 193 22.26 -16.49 1.40
C GLN A 193 21.36 -17.64 0.90
N ASN A 194 20.24 -17.32 0.27
CA ASN A 194 19.27 -18.32 -0.19
C ASN A 194 19.57 -18.75 -1.63
N MET A 195 19.79 -17.81 -2.55
CA MET A 195 20.10 -18.13 -3.95
C MET A 195 21.58 -18.50 -4.14
N LYS A 196 22.48 -18.08 -3.22
CA LYS A 196 23.91 -18.37 -3.23
C LYS A 196 24.65 -17.91 -4.49
N VAL A 197 24.13 -16.88 -5.16
CA VAL A 197 24.78 -16.24 -6.31
C VAL A 197 25.97 -15.37 -5.85
N LYS A 198 26.86 -15.03 -6.75
CA LYS A 198 28.04 -14.19 -6.47
C LYS A 198 28.08 -12.97 -7.36
N LYS A 199 27.65 -13.08 -8.60
CA LYS A 199 27.64 -12.02 -9.61
C LYS A 199 26.23 -11.59 -9.90
N ILE A 200 25.95 -10.31 -9.76
CA ILE A 200 24.66 -9.72 -10.05
C ILE A 200 24.80 -8.63 -11.13
N ALA A 201 23.81 -8.54 -11.99
CA ALA A 201 23.63 -7.35 -12.82
C ALA A 201 22.40 -6.59 -12.38
N ILE A 202 22.40 -5.27 -12.59
CA ILE A 202 21.30 -4.37 -12.28
C ILE A 202 20.73 -3.84 -13.58
N LEU A 203 19.40 -3.82 -13.68
CA LEU A 203 18.66 -3.08 -14.70
C LEU A 203 17.65 -2.19 -13.99
N HIS A 204 17.73 -0.86 -14.20
CA HIS A 204 16.89 0.06 -13.42
C HIS A 204 16.26 1.16 -14.27
N ASP A 205 15.10 1.65 -13.82
CA ASP A 205 14.50 2.86 -14.36
C ASP A 205 15.38 4.08 -14.04
N GLU A 206 15.50 5.03 -14.96
CA GLU A 206 16.26 6.28 -14.76
C GLU A 206 15.56 7.27 -13.81
N ASN A 207 14.30 7.01 -13.44
CA ASN A 207 13.59 7.86 -12.49
C ASN A 207 14.16 7.75 -11.06
N ALA A 208 13.72 8.64 -10.15
CA ALA A 208 14.24 8.71 -8.78
C ALA A 208 14.12 7.39 -8.01
N PHE A 209 13.05 6.60 -8.20
CA PHE A 209 12.89 5.29 -7.56
C PHE A 209 13.90 4.27 -8.09
N GLY A 210 14.01 4.17 -9.42
CA GLY A 210 14.93 3.22 -10.05
C GLY A 210 16.38 3.51 -9.72
N SER A 211 16.78 4.78 -9.82
CA SER A 211 18.13 5.24 -9.49
C SER A 211 18.47 5.06 -8.02
N SER A 212 17.55 5.40 -7.10
CA SER A 212 17.73 5.21 -5.65
C SER A 212 18.08 3.77 -5.30
N GLY A 213 17.29 2.81 -5.76
CA GLY A 213 17.56 1.40 -5.49
C GLY A 213 18.84 0.88 -6.12
N ALA A 214 19.13 1.27 -7.37
CA ALA A 214 20.37 0.90 -8.06
C ALA A 214 21.61 1.41 -7.32
N ASP A 215 21.61 2.68 -6.90
CA ASP A 215 22.72 3.29 -6.15
C ASP A 215 22.96 2.57 -4.82
N VAL A 216 21.87 2.24 -4.08
CA VAL A 216 21.99 1.45 -2.84
C VAL A 216 22.56 0.07 -3.11
N ILE A 217 22.12 -0.64 -4.16
CA ILE A 217 22.65 -1.95 -4.54
C ILE A 217 24.16 -1.84 -4.85
N VAL A 218 24.57 -0.92 -5.72
CA VAL A 218 25.98 -0.70 -6.09
C VAL A 218 26.82 -0.41 -4.86
N LYS A 219 26.34 0.45 -3.98
CA LYS A 219 27.05 0.85 -2.75
C LYS A 219 27.20 -0.28 -1.74
N THR A 220 26.22 -1.19 -1.66
CA THR A 220 26.17 -2.16 -0.55
C THR A 220 26.41 -3.61 -0.94
N ALA A 221 26.33 -3.99 -2.23
CA ALA A 221 26.45 -5.38 -2.70
C ALA A 221 27.68 -6.10 -2.17
N ALA A 222 28.84 -5.43 -2.16
CA ALA A 222 30.10 -6.01 -1.67
C ALA A 222 30.03 -6.44 -0.19
N THR A 223 29.22 -5.75 0.64
CA THR A 223 29.06 -6.12 2.07
C THR A 223 28.28 -7.42 2.24
N TYR A 224 27.54 -7.85 1.20
CA TYR A 224 26.83 -9.12 1.13
C TYR A 224 27.63 -10.21 0.39
N GLY A 225 28.89 -9.91 0.01
CA GLY A 225 29.74 -10.81 -0.78
C GLY A 225 29.29 -10.98 -2.22
N LEU A 226 28.63 -9.96 -2.78
CA LEU A 226 28.14 -9.90 -4.16
C LEU A 226 29.00 -8.94 -4.99
N GLU A 227 29.29 -9.33 -6.23
CA GLU A 227 29.95 -8.51 -7.25
C GLU A 227 28.91 -7.98 -8.22
N VAL A 228 28.87 -6.66 -8.45
CA VAL A 228 28.06 -6.04 -9.49
C VAL A 228 28.85 -6.06 -10.78
N VAL A 229 28.47 -6.92 -11.74
CA VAL A 229 29.16 -7.08 -13.01
C VAL A 229 28.56 -6.27 -14.16
N GLY A 230 27.33 -5.79 -14.01
CA GLY A 230 26.65 -4.94 -14.98
C GLY A 230 25.66 -3.99 -14.28
N ASN A 231 25.53 -2.78 -14.79
CA ASN A 231 24.55 -1.79 -14.32
C ASN A 231 24.05 -0.98 -15.53
N GLU A 232 22.84 -1.28 -15.94
CA GLU A 232 22.19 -0.66 -17.09
C GLU A 232 20.91 0.04 -16.68
N SER A 233 20.62 1.17 -17.33
CA SER A 233 19.38 1.91 -17.12
C SER A 233 18.45 1.86 -18.33
N TYR A 234 17.18 2.17 -18.08
CA TYR A 234 16.17 2.37 -19.11
C TYR A 234 15.28 3.56 -18.73
N LYS A 235 14.67 4.19 -19.72
CA LYS A 235 13.67 5.23 -19.48
C LYS A 235 12.31 4.61 -19.20
N THR A 236 11.53 5.21 -18.30
CA THR A 236 10.17 4.74 -17.97
C THR A 236 9.29 4.53 -19.23
N ALA A 237 9.52 5.31 -20.29
CA ALA A 237 8.78 5.24 -21.54
C ALA A 237 9.33 4.23 -22.58
N ASP A 238 10.43 3.54 -22.26
CA ASP A 238 11.01 2.56 -23.19
C ASP A 238 10.07 1.38 -23.41
N THR A 239 9.97 0.93 -24.64
CA THR A 239 9.10 -0.17 -25.07
C THR A 239 9.87 -1.44 -25.46
N ASP A 240 11.20 -1.39 -25.45
CA ASP A 240 12.12 -2.51 -25.73
C ASP A 240 13.40 -2.33 -24.89
N LEU A 241 13.79 -3.38 -24.15
CA LEU A 241 14.98 -3.43 -23.30
C LEU A 241 16.00 -4.46 -23.77
N THR A 242 15.87 -4.96 -25.02
CA THR A 242 16.75 -6.01 -25.55
C THR A 242 18.21 -5.58 -25.65
N ALA A 243 18.48 -4.29 -25.90
CA ALA A 243 19.84 -3.76 -25.97
C ALA A 243 20.55 -3.86 -24.61
N GLN A 244 19.90 -3.34 -23.55
CA GLN A 244 20.41 -3.37 -22.18
C GLN A 244 20.58 -4.83 -21.70
N LEU A 245 19.57 -5.68 -21.93
CA LEU A 245 19.62 -7.10 -21.54
C LEU A 245 20.68 -7.89 -22.30
N THR A 246 20.95 -7.55 -23.58
CA THR A 246 22.03 -8.18 -24.34
C THR A 246 23.40 -7.82 -23.77
N LYS A 247 23.59 -6.59 -23.33
CA LYS A 247 24.82 -6.14 -22.65
C LYS A 247 24.98 -6.86 -21.31
N ILE A 248 23.95 -6.88 -20.48
CA ILE A 248 23.92 -7.60 -19.21
C ILE A 248 24.24 -9.09 -19.41
N ARG A 249 23.66 -9.73 -20.45
CA ARG A 249 24.01 -11.13 -20.77
C ARG A 249 25.48 -11.32 -21.08
N GLY A 250 26.12 -10.34 -21.74
CA GLY A 250 27.57 -10.35 -22.04
C GLY A 250 28.44 -10.27 -20.79
N ASP A 251 27.95 -9.64 -19.72
CA ASP A 251 28.64 -9.52 -18.44
C ASP A 251 28.56 -10.82 -17.60
N ASN A 252 27.81 -11.83 -18.06
CA ASN A 252 27.67 -13.16 -17.46
C ASN A 252 27.34 -13.17 -15.96
N PRO A 253 26.25 -12.49 -15.51
CA PRO A 253 25.80 -12.52 -14.13
C PRO A 253 25.13 -13.84 -13.76
N ASP A 254 25.14 -14.17 -12.45
CA ASP A 254 24.40 -15.31 -11.90
C ASP A 254 22.91 -14.99 -11.68
N ALA A 255 22.57 -13.71 -11.51
CA ALA A 255 21.19 -13.21 -11.39
C ALA A 255 21.09 -11.76 -11.88
N ILE A 256 19.88 -11.34 -12.27
CA ILE A 256 19.57 -9.94 -12.57
C ILE A 256 18.64 -9.37 -11.53
N ILE A 257 18.97 -8.16 -11.02
CA ILE A 257 18.08 -7.37 -10.15
C ILE A 257 17.47 -6.25 -11.00
N VAL A 258 16.14 -6.22 -11.10
CA VAL A 258 15.44 -5.21 -11.88
C VAL A 258 14.71 -4.25 -10.93
N TRP A 259 15.14 -2.97 -10.92
CA TRP A 259 14.60 -1.95 -10.02
C TRP A 259 13.81 -0.90 -10.76
N GLY A 260 12.51 -0.88 -10.53
CA GLY A 260 11.57 0.00 -11.19
C GLY A 260 10.13 -0.39 -10.88
N THR A 261 9.19 0.38 -11.46
CA THR A 261 7.75 0.09 -11.45
C THR A 261 7.29 -0.28 -12.85
N ASN A 262 6.14 -0.98 -12.96
CA ASN A 262 5.59 -1.31 -14.27
C ASN A 262 5.35 -0.05 -15.13
N PRO A 263 5.50 -0.14 -16.46
CA PRO A 263 5.62 -1.38 -17.26
C PRO A 263 7.04 -1.93 -17.44
N GLY A 264 8.10 -1.15 -17.17
CA GLY A 264 9.49 -1.51 -17.46
C GLY A 264 9.93 -2.90 -16.97
N PRO A 265 9.74 -3.26 -15.68
CA PRO A 265 10.11 -4.57 -15.15
C PRO A 265 9.37 -5.74 -15.83
N ALA A 266 8.09 -5.57 -16.17
CA ALA A 266 7.34 -6.59 -16.92
C ALA A 266 7.85 -6.74 -18.35
N LEU A 267 8.27 -5.64 -18.98
CA LEU A 267 8.93 -5.64 -20.28
C LEU A 267 10.28 -6.35 -20.22
N ALA A 268 11.09 -6.06 -19.16
CA ALA A 268 12.36 -6.74 -18.93
C ALA A 268 12.17 -8.27 -18.83
N ALA A 269 11.19 -8.74 -18.07
CA ALA A 269 10.89 -10.16 -17.94
C ALA A 269 10.54 -10.81 -19.30
N LYS A 270 9.71 -10.13 -20.12
CA LYS A 270 9.37 -10.59 -21.48
C LYS A 270 10.59 -10.62 -22.39
N ASN A 271 11.38 -9.55 -22.40
CA ASN A 271 12.56 -9.48 -23.27
C ASN A 271 13.64 -10.49 -22.84
N MET A 272 13.82 -10.76 -21.54
CA MET A 272 14.70 -11.85 -21.08
C MET A 272 14.26 -13.20 -21.66
N LYS A 273 12.96 -13.49 -21.61
CA LYS A 273 12.41 -14.72 -22.17
C LYS A 273 12.61 -14.82 -23.69
N GLN A 274 12.40 -13.72 -24.42
CA GLN A 274 12.63 -13.63 -25.87
C GLN A 274 14.11 -13.85 -26.23
N LEU A 275 15.03 -13.35 -25.41
CA LEU A 275 16.49 -13.52 -25.57
C LEU A 275 16.99 -14.89 -25.07
N GLY A 276 16.12 -15.77 -24.56
CA GLY A 276 16.49 -17.06 -24.01
C GLY A 276 17.35 -16.95 -22.74
N MET A 277 17.29 -15.84 -22.00
CA MET A 277 17.99 -15.68 -20.73
C MET A 277 17.27 -16.50 -19.65
N THR A 278 18.01 -17.38 -18.98
CA THR A 278 17.49 -18.30 -17.95
C THR A 278 18.00 -17.98 -16.55
N ILE A 279 18.80 -16.91 -16.40
CA ILE A 279 19.26 -16.46 -15.09
C ILE A 279 18.08 -15.99 -14.23
N PRO A 280 18.13 -16.19 -12.91
CA PRO A 280 17.08 -15.73 -12.00
C PRO A 280 16.81 -14.23 -12.12
N TYR A 281 15.51 -13.89 -12.10
CA TYR A 281 15.03 -12.51 -12.07
C TYR A 281 14.62 -12.16 -10.64
N VAL A 282 15.21 -11.11 -10.09
CA VAL A 282 14.86 -10.53 -8.80
C VAL A 282 14.30 -9.13 -9.03
N GLY A 283 13.05 -8.90 -8.66
CA GLY A 283 12.38 -7.61 -8.84
C GLY A 283 12.54 -6.70 -7.62
N SER A 284 12.21 -5.41 -7.81
CA SER A 284 12.02 -4.46 -6.70
C SER A 284 10.64 -4.67 -6.03
N HIS A 285 10.45 -4.07 -4.86
CA HIS A 285 9.13 -3.98 -4.23
C HIS A 285 8.13 -3.12 -5.04
N GLY A 286 8.60 -2.34 -6.01
CA GLY A 286 7.78 -1.56 -6.94
C GLY A 286 6.89 -2.40 -7.87
N ILE A 287 7.14 -3.71 -7.99
CA ILE A 287 6.31 -4.62 -8.77
C ILE A 287 5.37 -5.50 -7.93
N ALA A 288 5.22 -5.19 -6.64
CA ALA A 288 4.39 -5.94 -5.70
C ALA A 288 2.87 -5.73 -5.93
N ASN A 289 2.43 -5.93 -7.17
CA ASN A 289 1.03 -5.83 -7.61
C ASN A 289 0.72 -6.81 -8.75
N ARG A 290 -0.56 -7.18 -8.90
CA ARG A 290 -1.02 -8.14 -9.92
C ARG A 290 -0.79 -7.67 -11.35
N THR A 291 -0.65 -6.37 -11.58
CA THR A 291 -0.36 -5.81 -12.91
C THR A 291 0.96 -6.33 -13.46
N PHE A 292 1.99 -6.51 -12.61
CA PHE A 292 3.23 -7.14 -13.05
C PHE A 292 2.99 -8.56 -13.60
N ILE A 293 2.25 -9.38 -12.85
CA ILE A 293 1.93 -10.76 -13.24
C ILE A 293 1.17 -10.77 -14.57
N THR A 294 0.17 -9.89 -14.70
CA THR A 294 -0.65 -9.77 -15.92
C THR A 294 0.19 -9.33 -17.13
N LEU A 295 1.00 -8.28 -16.94
CA LEU A 295 1.82 -7.72 -18.02
C LEU A 295 2.95 -8.66 -18.45
N ALA A 296 3.65 -9.28 -17.51
CA ALA A 296 4.75 -10.20 -17.81
C ALA A 296 4.23 -11.57 -18.31
N GLY A 297 3.00 -11.95 -17.94
CA GLY A 297 2.39 -13.23 -18.31
C GLY A 297 3.25 -14.40 -17.82
N SER A 298 3.53 -15.38 -18.69
CA SER A 298 4.35 -16.53 -18.31
C SER A 298 5.83 -16.19 -17.99
N ALA A 299 6.29 -14.98 -18.25
CA ALA A 299 7.62 -14.53 -17.85
C ALA A 299 7.67 -14.06 -16.38
N ALA A 300 6.51 -13.91 -15.71
CA ALA A 300 6.44 -13.61 -14.29
C ALA A 300 6.76 -14.81 -13.39
N GLU A 301 6.58 -16.03 -13.91
CA GLU A 301 6.75 -17.25 -13.13
C GLU A 301 8.17 -17.42 -12.62
N GLY A 302 8.31 -17.64 -11.32
CA GLY A 302 9.59 -17.79 -10.65
C GLY A 302 10.28 -16.48 -10.26
N VAL A 303 9.77 -15.31 -10.66
CA VAL A 303 10.29 -14.01 -10.21
C VAL A 303 10.17 -13.90 -8.70
N VAL A 304 11.24 -13.43 -8.05
CA VAL A 304 11.27 -13.15 -6.61
C VAL A 304 11.42 -11.66 -6.37
N LEU A 305 10.84 -11.15 -5.28
CA LEU A 305 10.90 -9.71 -4.94
C LEU A 305 10.68 -9.50 -3.44
N PRO A 306 11.25 -8.42 -2.86
CA PRO A 306 10.88 -8.01 -1.51
C PRO A 306 9.48 -7.40 -1.52
N ALA A 307 8.70 -7.66 -0.49
CA ALA A 307 7.36 -7.09 -0.35
C ALA A 307 6.96 -6.94 1.13
N GLY A 308 5.97 -6.09 1.39
CA GLY A 308 5.26 -6.09 2.67
C GLY A 308 4.44 -7.37 2.86
N LYS A 309 4.17 -7.73 4.11
CA LYS A 309 3.49 -8.98 4.48
C LYS A 309 2.02 -9.06 4.06
N LEU A 310 1.44 -7.94 3.59
CA LEU A 310 0.07 -7.89 3.07
C LEU A 310 -0.18 -8.89 1.92
N LEU A 311 0.83 -9.15 1.07
CA LEU A 311 0.71 -10.10 -0.05
C LEU A 311 0.68 -11.57 0.40
N VAL A 312 1.28 -11.88 1.57
CA VAL A 312 1.28 -13.23 2.16
C VAL A 312 0.93 -13.14 3.64
N PRO A 313 -0.36 -12.90 3.99
CA PRO A 313 -0.79 -12.62 5.36
C PRO A 313 -0.49 -13.74 6.37
N SER A 314 -0.29 -14.97 5.89
CA SER A 314 0.12 -16.12 6.71
C SER A 314 1.54 -15.96 7.30
N SER A 315 2.35 -15.04 6.76
CA SER A 315 3.71 -14.73 7.27
C SER A 315 3.72 -13.77 8.46
N ILE A 316 2.57 -13.17 8.81
CA ILE A 316 2.45 -12.18 9.88
C ILE A 316 2.39 -12.90 11.23
N THR A 317 3.36 -12.60 12.10
CA THR A 317 3.45 -13.18 13.45
C THR A 317 2.94 -12.23 14.55
N ASP A 318 2.97 -10.92 14.33
CA ASP A 318 2.40 -9.94 15.26
C ASP A 318 0.86 -9.98 15.22
N PRO A 319 0.16 -10.22 16.35
CA PRO A 319 -1.29 -10.38 16.35
C PRO A 319 -2.05 -9.07 16.06
N LYS A 320 -1.46 -7.91 16.38
CA LYS A 320 -2.09 -6.61 16.09
C LYS A 320 -2.01 -6.32 14.59
N GLN A 321 -0.83 -6.49 13.99
CA GLN A 321 -0.66 -6.36 12.54
C GLN A 321 -1.56 -7.36 11.80
N LYS A 322 -1.62 -8.62 12.25
CA LYS A 322 -2.48 -9.64 11.65
C LYS A 322 -3.94 -9.21 11.62
N THR A 323 -4.44 -8.67 12.73
CA THR A 323 -5.83 -8.16 12.83
C THR A 323 -6.07 -7.01 11.85
N VAL A 324 -5.13 -6.06 11.76
CA VAL A 324 -5.23 -4.92 10.83
C VAL A 324 -5.29 -5.41 9.39
N VAL A 325 -4.37 -6.30 9.02
CA VAL A 325 -4.27 -6.83 7.64
C VAL A 325 -5.51 -7.64 7.28
N ASP A 326 -5.97 -8.53 8.14
CA ASP A 326 -7.16 -9.35 7.88
C ASP A 326 -8.42 -8.49 7.69
N ASN A 327 -8.60 -7.48 8.54
CA ASN A 327 -9.71 -6.54 8.42
C ASN A 327 -9.62 -5.72 7.12
N PHE A 328 -8.44 -5.20 6.81
CA PHE A 328 -8.23 -4.42 5.57
C PHE A 328 -8.51 -5.26 4.32
N ILE A 329 -7.98 -6.48 4.23
CA ILE A 329 -8.25 -7.39 3.10
C ILE A 329 -9.75 -7.66 2.97
N LYS A 330 -10.43 -7.92 4.08
CA LYS A 330 -11.86 -8.20 4.11
C LYS A 330 -12.67 -7.00 3.59
N GLU A 331 -12.45 -5.82 4.14
CA GLU A 331 -13.19 -4.61 3.78
C GLU A 331 -12.91 -4.17 2.33
N PHE A 332 -11.63 -4.20 1.91
CA PHE A 332 -11.24 -3.85 0.55
C PHE A 332 -11.84 -4.83 -0.46
N SER A 333 -11.74 -6.14 -0.20
CA SER A 333 -12.29 -7.15 -1.11
C SER A 333 -13.80 -7.11 -1.18
N ALA A 334 -14.49 -6.82 -0.08
CA ALA A 334 -15.94 -6.66 -0.06
C ALA A 334 -16.39 -5.42 -0.87
N THR A 335 -15.60 -4.35 -0.83
CA THR A 335 -15.93 -3.08 -1.51
C THR A 335 -15.62 -3.12 -2.99
N PHE A 336 -14.47 -3.72 -3.39
CA PHE A 336 -13.95 -3.62 -4.76
C PHE A 336 -13.92 -4.96 -5.52
N GLY A 337 -14.31 -6.08 -4.90
CA GLY A 337 -14.37 -7.39 -5.54
C GLY A 337 -13.01 -8.02 -5.87
N GLN A 338 -11.91 -7.45 -5.35
CA GLN A 338 -10.54 -7.92 -5.57
C GLN A 338 -9.70 -7.70 -4.30
N PRO A 339 -8.64 -8.49 -4.05
CA PRO A 339 -7.77 -8.26 -2.92
C PRO A 339 -6.95 -6.98 -3.09
N PRO A 340 -6.58 -6.29 -1.98
CA PRO A 340 -5.67 -5.16 -2.03
C PRO A 340 -4.25 -5.60 -2.41
N ASN A 341 -3.52 -4.72 -3.11
CA ASN A 341 -2.09 -4.86 -3.31
C ASN A 341 -1.29 -4.08 -2.26
N THR A 342 0.04 -4.10 -2.35
CA THR A 342 0.93 -3.38 -1.43
C THR A 342 0.67 -1.87 -1.43
N PHE A 343 0.34 -1.27 -2.57
CA PHE A 343 0.09 0.17 -2.70
C PHE A 343 -1.21 0.60 -2.03
N ALA A 344 -2.26 -0.22 -2.12
CA ALA A 344 -3.46 -0.05 -1.30
C ALA A 344 -3.11 -0.03 0.21
N GLY A 345 -2.19 -0.90 0.64
CA GLY A 345 -1.68 -0.93 2.00
C GLY A 345 -0.94 0.37 2.39
N HIS A 346 -0.11 0.92 1.50
CA HIS A 346 0.58 2.20 1.76
C HIS A 346 -0.41 3.34 2.02
N ALA A 347 -1.45 3.45 1.21
CA ALA A 347 -2.49 4.46 1.38
C ALA A 347 -3.32 4.25 2.65
N TYR A 348 -3.62 2.98 3.01
CA TYR A 348 -4.28 2.63 4.27
C TYR A 348 -3.45 3.09 5.47
N ASP A 349 -2.16 2.76 5.48
CA ASP A 349 -1.27 3.14 6.57
C ASP A 349 -1.11 4.67 6.66
N ALA A 350 -1.01 5.36 5.52
CA ALA A 350 -0.87 6.81 5.47
C ALA A 350 -2.08 7.53 6.10
N ILE A 351 -3.28 7.18 5.70
CA ILE A 351 -4.47 7.84 6.25
C ILE A 351 -4.73 7.46 7.71
N THR A 352 -4.49 6.21 8.10
CA THR A 352 -4.72 5.77 9.48
C THR A 352 -3.71 6.37 10.46
N LEU A 353 -2.43 6.45 10.08
CA LEU A 353 -1.39 7.15 10.84
C LEU A 353 -1.70 8.63 11.00
N LEU A 354 -2.11 9.28 9.91
CA LEU A 354 -2.46 10.71 9.94
C LEU A 354 -3.67 11.00 10.81
N VAL A 355 -4.75 10.22 10.67
CA VAL A 355 -5.95 10.35 11.52
C VAL A 355 -5.61 10.09 12.98
N ASN A 356 -4.81 9.07 13.27
CA ASN A 356 -4.34 8.81 14.64
C ASN A 356 -3.54 10.00 15.21
N ALA A 357 -2.65 10.59 14.39
CA ALA A 357 -1.88 11.76 14.80
C ALA A 357 -2.76 12.98 15.08
N ILE A 358 -3.76 13.27 14.22
CA ILE A 358 -4.72 14.36 14.44
C ILE A 358 -5.53 14.15 15.71
N GLN A 359 -6.02 12.93 15.96
CA GLN A 359 -6.77 12.57 17.17
C GLN A 359 -5.89 12.70 18.43
N LYS A 360 -4.65 12.21 18.37
CA LYS A 360 -3.69 12.32 19.48
C LYS A 360 -3.30 13.77 19.78
N ALA A 361 -3.15 14.58 18.74
CA ALA A 361 -2.90 16.01 18.87
C ALA A 361 -4.12 16.79 19.43
N GLY A 362 -5.33 16.25 19.26
CA GLY A 362 -6.58 16.97 19.58
C GLY A 362 -6.76 18.25 18.74
N SER A 363 -6.05 18.35 17.60
CA SER A 363 -5.93 19.57 16.81
C SER A 363 -5.68 19.26 15.33
N THR A 364 -6.10 20.18 14.47
CA THR A 364 -5.76 20.20 13.04
C THR A 364 -4.61 21.16 12.71
N ASP A 365 -3.96 21.72 13.73
CA ASP A 365 -2.74 22.54 13.54
C ASP A 365 -1.59 21.67 13.02
N PRO A 366 -0.92 22.07 11.91
CA PRO A 366 0.16 21.28 11.32
C PRO A 366 1.30 20.96 12.29
N ALA A 367 1.71 21.88 13.17
CA ALA A 367 2.80 21.64 14.11
C ALA A 367 2.40 20.65 15.23
N ALA A 368 1.12 20.66 15.65
CA ALA A 368 0.59 19.68 16.58
C ALA A 368 0.54 18.27 15.95
N ILE A 369 0.13 18.17 14.67
CA ILE A 369 0.14 16.91 13.90
C ILE A 369 1.58 16.40 13.75
N GLN A 370 2.54 17.25 13.40
CA GLN A 370 3.96 16.93 13.32
C GLN A 370 4.47 16.31 14.62
N GLY A 371 4.19 16.97 15.76
CA GLY A 371 4.58 16.48 17.08
C GLY A 371 3.99 15.11 17.42
N ALA A 372 2.74 14.87 17.01
CA ALA A 372 2.05 13.60 17.20
C ALA A 372 2.64 12.49 16.30
N LEU A 373 2.94 12.78 15.04
CA LEU A 373 3.62 11.85 14.12
C LEU A 373 5.00 11.46 14.66
N ASN A 374 5.82 12.44 15.06
CA ASN A 374 7.16 12.21 15.62
C ASN A 374 7.14 11.41 16.95
N SER A 375 6.00 11.23 17.57
CA SER A 375 5.83 10.44 18.80
C SER A 375 5.05 9.14 18.57
N THR A 376 4.92 8.69 17.31
CA THR A 376 4.28 7.42 16.95
C THR A 376 5.17 6.26 17.34
N GLN A 377 4.65 5.33 18.17
CA GLN A 377 5.35 4.13 18.59
C GLN A 377 4.41 2.94 18.58
N GLY A 378 4.89 1.82 18.01
CA GLY A 378 4.16 0.55 17.99
C GLY A 378 2.83 0.60 17.23
N PHE A 379 2.71 1.49 16.24
CA PHE A 379 1.49 1.58 15.43
C PHE A 379 1.44 0.43 14.42
N ALA A 380 0.48 -0.46 14.59
CA ALA A 380 0.29 -1.58 13.68
C ALA A 380 -0.41 -1.12 12.40
N GLY A 381 0.29 -1.22 11.29
CA GLY A 381 -0.21 -0.97 9.94
C GLY A 381 -0.25 -2.24 9.10
N THR A 382 -0.56 -2.08 7.83
CA THR A 382 -0.56 -3.19 6.86
C THR A 382 0.85 -3.59 6.44
N ASN A 383 1.78 -2.63 6.36
CA ASN A 383 3.15 -2.85 5.93
C ASN A 383 4.10 -3.24 7.08
N GLY A 384 3.75 -2.98 8.34
CA GLY A 384 4.56 -3.31 9.51
C GLY A 384 4.12 -2.59 10.76
N ILE A 385 5.04 -2.51 11.73
CA ILE A 385 4.85 -1.80 13.00
C ILE A 385 5.63 -0.49 12.93
N PHE A 386 4.91 0.62 12.78
CA PHE A 386 5.53 1.93 12.61
C PHE A 386 6.02 2.53 13.92
N ASN A 387 7.26 3.03 13.86
CA ASN A 387 7.89 3.78 14.92
C ASN A 387 8.57 5.01 14.31
N TYR A 388 8.01 6.20 14.56
CA TYR A 388 8.61 7.45 14.12
C TYR A 388 9.28 8.19 15.28
N SER A 389 10.23 9.05 14.95
CA SER A 389 10.85 9.98 15.88
C SER A 389 11.14 11.31 15.16
N LYS A 390 11.75 12.27 15.85
CA LYS A 390 12.18 13.54 15.24
C LYS A 390 13.30 13.35 14.18
N THR A 391 13.99 12.22 14.21
CA THR A 391 15.14 11.93 13.34
C THR A 391 14.96 10.67 12.52
N ASP A 392 13.85 9.96 12.70
CA ASP A 392 13.48 8.78 11.90
C ASP A 392 12.02 8.92 11.48
N HIS A 393 11.83 9.21 10.20
CA HIS A 393 10.53 9.37 9.55
C HIS A 393 10.20 8.20 8.62
N ASP A 394 11.01 7.14 8.63
CA ASP A 394 10.84 5.94 7.80
C ASP A 394 9.88 4.92 8.44
N GLY A 395 10.02 4.72 9.76
CA GLY A 395 9.11 3.94 10.58
C GLY A 395 9.18 2.42 10.43
N LEU A 396 9.67 1.89 9.31
CA LEU A 396 9.75 0.47 9.02
C LEU A 396 11.21 -0.02 8.97
N VAL A 397 11.40 -1.29 9.32
CA VAL A 397 12.71 -1.96 9.33
C VAL A 397 12.69 -3.22 8.46
N LYS A 398 13.86 -3.82 8.23
CA LYS A 398 14.02 -5.00 7.37
C LYS A 398 13.11 -6.17 7.75
N SER A 399 12.83 -6.40 9.05
CA SER A 399 11.96 -7.48 9.51
C SER A 399 10.47 -7.29 9.17
N ASP A 400 10.08 -6.09 8.74
CA ASP A 400 8.72 -5.81 8.25
C ASP A 400 8.52 -6.30 6.80
N MET A 401 9.62 -6.55 6.08
CA MET A 401 9.59 -7.09 4.72
C MET A 401 9.84 -8.60 4.69
N ILE A 402 9.32 -9.23 3.66
CA ILE A 402 9.55 -10.63 3.30
C ILE A 402 9.95 -10.72 1.83
N MET A 403 10.64 -11.81 1.47
CA MET A 403 10.79 -12.15 0.06
C MET A 403 9.60 -13.01 -0.38
N VAL A 404 9.00 -12.63 -1.49
CA VAL A 404 7.92 -13.40 -2.13
C VAL A 404 8.36 -13.91 -3.49
N LYS A 405 7.74 -14.99 -3.93
CA LYS A 405 7.94 -15.58 -5.25
C LYS A 405 6.62 -15.65 -5.98
N ILE A 406 6.63 -15.41 -7.27
CA ILE A 406 5.46 -15.66 -8.13
C ILE A 406 5.46 -17.15 -8.52
N GLN A 407 4.38 -17.83 -8.17
CA GLN A 407 4.19 -19.23 -8.47
C GLN A 407 2.72 -19.51 -8.82
N GLY A 408 2.49 -20.07 -10.00
CA GLY A 408 1.13 -20.33 -10.49
C GLY A 408 0.30 -19.06 -10.67
N GLY A 409 0.96 -17.92 -10.94
CA GLY A 409 0.30 -16.62 -11.12
C GLY A 409 -0.13 -15.95 -9.81
N ASP A 410 0.36 -16.38 -8.66
CA ASP A 410 0.07 -15.78 -7.34
C ASP A 410 1.34 -15.64 -6.49
N TRP A 411 1.20 -14.97 -5.34
CA TRP A 411 2.28 -14.72 -4.40
C TRP A 411 2.41 -15.86 -3.40
N VAL A 412 3.63 -16.38 -3.24
CA VAL A 412 3.99 -17.32 -2.17
C VAL A 412 5.21 -16.78 -1.42
N LEU A 413 5.40 -17.20 -0.18
CA LEU A 413 6.62 -16.90 0.55
C LEU A 413 7.80 -17.55 -0.20
N ALA A 414 8.84 -16.80 -0.49
CA ALA A 414 10.04 -17.33 -1.10
C ALA A 414 10.80 -18.21 -0.09
N PRO A 415 11.33 -19.39 -0.54
CA PRO A 415 11.99 -20.36 0.34
C PRO A 415 13.32 -19.87 0.91
#